data_ad66bb7382ee6c8853d6628eda6e5462
#
_entry.id   ad66bb7382ee6c8853d6628eda6e5462
#
_cell.length_a   1.000
_cell.length_b   1.000
_cell.length_c   1.000
_cell.angle_alpha   90.00
_cell.angle_beta   90.00
_cell.angle_gamma   90.00
#
_symmetry.space_group_name_H-M   'P 1'
#
loop_
_entity.id
_entity.type
_entity.pdbx_description
1 polymer ?
#
loop_
_entity_poly.entity_id
_entity_poly.type
_entity_poly.pdbx_seq_one_letter_code
_entity_poly.pdbx_strand_id
1 'polypeptide(L)'
;MGLVYGYDIYLRPRNVARVLAELAELAPPARAVPPLEVLLPGGERLVLPFTSHFESAPVDCSTSGTLDLDTSLTFDADDALREYAQRNGPGPGADGRVQLGYIYATIRFESVLHPGYASVEFWAATSEMSRLFARSANVRKVFTDLAADSGGVCCLFDTGDGAPEQVCWLNGEPTQETVPGPRFPDRRALAATWPAS
;
A
#
# COMPACT_ATOMS: atom_id res chain seq x y z
N MET A 1 -13.90 10.95 -15.69
CA MET A 1 -12.67 10.70 -14.91
C MET A 1 -12.95 9.48 -14.03
N GLY A 2 -12.08 8.46 -14.04
CA GLY A 2 -12.27 7.26 -13.20
C GLY A 2 -11.97 7.58 -11.74
N LEU A 3 -12.55 6.80 -10.80
CA LEU A 3 -12.15 6.87 -9.39
C LEU A 3 -10.78 6.19 -9.23
N VAL A 4 -9.90 6.81 -8.47
CA VAL A 4 -8.58 6.24 -8.11
C VAL A 4 -8.41 6.41 -6.61
N TYR A 5 -8.67 5.31 -5.86
CA TYR A 5 -8.53 5.27 -4.41
C TYR A 5 -7.33 4.43 -4.03
N GLY A 6 -6.71 4.78 -2.92
CA GLY A 6 -5.50 4.15 -2.46
C GLY A 6 -5.31 4.17 -0.95
N TYR A 7 -4.18 3.58 -0.54
CA TYR A 7 -3.68 3.65 0.83
C TYR A 7 -2.24 4.13 0.80
N ASP A 8 -1.92 5.14 1.60
CA ASP A 8 -0.59 5.69 1.75
C ASP A 8 -0.04 5.30 3.12
N ILE A 9 1.10 4.61 3.14
CA ILE A 9 1.81 4.26 4.37
C ILE A 9 3.07 5.09 4.46
N TYR A 10 3.28 5.75 5.60
CA TYR A 10 4.48 6.53 5.90
C TYR A 10 5.29 5.82 6.98
N LEU A 11 6.58 5.63 6.73
CA LEU A 11 7.48 4.88 7.62
C LEU A 11 8.92 5.42 7.51
N ARG A 12 9.79 5.02 8.46
CA ARG A 12 11.20 5.40 8.36
C ARG A 12 11.83 4.72 7.15
N PRO A 13 12.75 5.39 6.39
CA PRO A 13 13.40 4.80 5.21
C PRO A 13 14.05 3.44 5.48
N ARG A 14 14.63 3.23 6.67
CA ARG A 14 15.23 1.95 7.09
C ARG A 14 14.22 0.79 7.20
N ASN A 15 12.93 1.08 7.26
CA ASN A 15 11.86 0.09 7.36
C ASN A 15 11.27 -0.30 5.99
N VAL A 16 11.74 0.32 4.89
CA VAL A 16 11.24 0.02 3.54
C VAL A 16 11.46 -1.44 3.16
N ALA A 17 12.64 -2.00 3.45
CA ALA A 17 12.91 -3.41 3.20
C ALA A 17 11.92 -4.32 3.93
N ARG A 18 11.58 -3.98 5.16
CA ARG A 18 10.63 -4.74 5.98
C ARG A 18 9.21 -4.68 5.40
N VAL A 19 8.68 -3.51 5.06
CA VAL A 19 7.35 -3.41 4.46
C VAL A 19 7.26 -4.15 3.13
N LEU A 20 8.33 -4.15 2.32
CA LEU A 20 8.38 -4.90 1.06
C LEU A 20 8.40 -6.42 1.29
N ALA A 21 9.11 -6.90 2.32
CA ALA A 21 9.09 -8.31 2.70
C ALA A 21 7.71 -8.75 3.18
N GLU A 22 7.06 -7.98 4.04
CA GLU A 22 5.70 -8.24 4.53
C GLU A 22 4.66 -8.17 3.39
N LEU A 23 4.83 -7.23 2.47
CA LEU A 23 4.01 -7.16 1.25
C LEU A 23 4.16 -8.41 0.38
N ALA A 24 5.37 -8.96 0.29
CA ALA A 24 5.64 -10.18 -0.47
C ALA A 24 4.91 -11.42 0.09
N GLU A 25 4.67 -11.47 1.41
CA GLU A 25 3.89 -12.54 2.06
C GLU A 25 2.38 -12.49 1.70
N LEU A 26 1.90 -11.33 1.25
CA LEU A 26 0.53 -11.17 0.76
C LEU A 26 0.35 -11.61 -0.70
N ALA A 27 1.45 -11.90 -1.41
CA ALA A 27 1.38 -12.34 -2.80
C ALA A 27 0.69 -13.71 -2.93
N PRO A 28 -0.01 -13.97 -4.05
CA PRO A 28 -0.57 -15.30 -4.32
C PRO A 28 0.50 -16.38 -4.29
N PRO A 29 0.19 -17.59 -3.80
CA PRO A 29 1.16 -18.69 -3.73
C PRO A 29 1.60 -19.18 -5.11
N ALA A 30 0.71 -19.12 -6.12
CA ALA A 30 1.03 -19.49 -7.51
C ALA A 30 1.57 -18.24 -8.24
N ARG A 31 2.88 -18.22 -8.49
CA ARG A 31 3.53 -17.12 -9.21
C ARG A 31 3.45 -17.36 -10.71
N ALA A 32 2.85 -16.42 -11.42
CA ALA A 32 2.78 -16.43 -12.89
C ALA A 32 3.99 -15.75 -13.57
N VAL A 33 4.80 -15.01 -12.81
CA VAL A 33 5.92 -14.19 -13.31
C VAL A 33 7.22 -14.53 -12.57
N PRO A 34 8.40 -14.38 -13.22
CA PRO A 34 9.69 -14.48 -12.55
C PRO A 34 9.79 -13.44 -11.42
N PRO A 35 10.53 -13.73 -10.33
CA PRO A 35 10.73 -12.79 -9.26
C PRO A 35 11.54 -11.56 -9.72
N LEU A 36 11.21 -10.40 -9.18
CA LEU A 36 11.88 -9.14 -9.41
C LEU A 36 13.02 -8.96 -8.40
N GLU A 37 14.24 -8.74 -8.88
CA GLU A 37 15.37 -8.35 -8.04
C GLU A 37 15.38 -6.83 -7.89
N VAL A 38 15.47 -6.35 -6.64
CA VAL A 38 15.52 -4.92 -6.31
C VAL A 38 16.73 -4.63 -5.45
N LEU A 39 17.54 -3.66 -5.86
CA LEU A 39 18.61 -3.09 -5.05
C LEU A 39 18.13 -1.78 -4.42
N LEU A 40 17.98 -1.76 -3.09
CA LEU A 40 17.50 -0.60 -2.34
C LEU A 40 18.62 0.45 -2.11
N PRO A 41 18.24 1.71 -1.80
CA PRO A 41 19.19 2.69 -1.26
C PRO A 41 19.84 2.11 0.00
N GLY A 42 21.17 2.14 0.07
CA GLY A 42 21.92 1.51 1.16
C GLY A 42 22.49 0.13 0.83
N GLY A 43 22.18 -0.41 -0.37
CA GLY A 43 22.82 -1.62 -0.92
C GLY A 43 22.16 -2.94 -0.54
N GLU A 44 21.03 -2.93 0.19
CA GLU A 44 20.25 -4.13 0.47
C GLU A 44 19.59 -4.65 -0.80
N ARG A 45 19.61 -5.98 -1.01
CA ARG A 45 18.96 -6.66 -2.14
C ARG A 45 17.74 -7.43 -1.67
N LEU A 46 16.64 -7.26 -2.37
CA LEU A 46 15.40 -8.00 -2.17
C LEU A 46 15.00 -8.75 -3.44
N VAL A 47 14.29 -9.86 -3.24
CA VAL A 47 13.65 -10.62 -4.32
C VAL A 47 12.14 -10.61 -4.04
N LEU A 48 11.39 -9.96 -4.92
CA LEU A 48 9.96 -9.73 -4.75
C LEU A 48 9.13 -10.56 -5.75
N PRO A 49 7.97 -11.07 -5.35
CA PRO A 49 7.07 -11.83 -6.23
C PRO A 49 6.20 -10.92 -7.11
N PHE A 50 6.73 -9.78 -7.53
CA PHE A 50 6.04 -8.74 -8.27
C PHE A 50 6.79 -8.39 -9.55
N THR A 51 6.22 -7.49 -10.35
CA THR A 51 6.87 -6.87 -11.50
C THR A 51 7.03 -5.36 -11.29
N SER A 52 7.86 -4.73 -12.10
CA SER A 52 7.94 -3.28 -12.22
C SER A 52 7.70 -2.93 -13.68
N HIS A 53 6.72 -2.05 -13.94
CA HIS A 53 6.30 -1.72 -15.31
C HIS A 53 5.97 -2.98 -16.15
N PHE A 54 5.35 -3.99 -15.52
CA PHE A 54 4.99 -5.30 -16.10
C PHE A 54 6.21 -6.14 -16.56
N GLU A 55 7.39 -5.83 -16.08
CA GLU A 55 8.63 -6.53 -16.36
C GLU A 55 9.28 -7.08 -15.09
N SER A 56 10.08 -8.15 -15.21
CA SER A 56 10.87 -8.73 -14.11
C SER A 56 12.36 -8.41 -14.26
N ALA A 57 12.72 -7.38 -15.04
CA ALA A 57 14.10 -6.91 -15.13
C ALA A 57 14.55 -6.33 -13.78
N PRO A 58 15.79 -6.63 -13.33
CA PRO A 58 16.29 -6.09 -12.06
C PRO A 58 16.20 -4.56 -11.99
N VAL A 59 15.75 -4.04 -10.84
CA VAL A 59 15.61 -2.60 -10.59
C VAL A 59 16.68 -2.15 -9.58
N ASP A 60 17.46 -1.13 -9.96
CA ASP A 60 18.44 -0.49 -9.10
C ASP A 60 17.89 0.85 -8.59
N CYS A 61 17.52 0.88 -7.30
CA CYS A 61 17.05 2.06 -6.60
C CYS A 61 18.15 2.77 -5.79
N SER A 62 19.42 2.34 -5.89
CA SER A 62 20.51 2.93 -5.11
C SER A 62 20.71 4.43 -5.37
N THR A 63 20.30 4.90 -6.55
CA THR A 63 20.33 6.31 -6.96
C THR A 63 18.95 6.87 -7.33
N SER A 64 17.91 6.03 -7.33
CA SER A 64 16.53 6.41 -7.65
C SER A 64 15.78 6.82 -6.39
N GLY A 65 14.99 7.87 -6.48
CA GLY A 65 14.07 8.29 -5.41
C GLY A 65 12.80 7.47 -5.31
N THR A 66 12.52 6.56 -6.27
CA THR A 66 11.26 5.81 -6.36
C THR A 66 11.46 4.38 -6.86
N LEU A 67 10.54 3.50 -6.44
CA LEU A 67 10.34 2.16 -6.97
C LEU A 67 8.84 1.98 -7.26
N ASP A 68 8.49 1.64 -8.49
CA ASP A 68 7.12 1.30 -8.89
C ASP A 68 6.97 -0.22 -9.04
N LEU A 69 5.91 -0.76 -8.46
CA LEU A 69 5.59 -2.19 -8.51
C LEU A 69 4.17 -2.43 -9.01
N ASP A 70 4.02 -3.44 -9.85
CA ASP A 70 2.73 -4.02 -10.20
C ASP A 70 2.50 -5.23 -9.30
N THR A 71 1.58 -5.12 -8.34
CA THR A 71 1.36 -6.14 -7.34
C THR A 71 0.05 -6.89 -7.56
N SER A 72 0.05 -8.16 -7.13
CA SER A 72 -1.16 -8.93 -6.87
C SER A 72 -1.13 -9.37 -5.41
N LEU A 73 -2.19 -9.10 -4.68
CA LEU A 73 -2.27 -9.37 -3.26
C LEU A 73 -3.48 -10.25 -2.93
N THR A 74 -3.39 -11.01 -1.85
CA THR A 74 -4.48 -11.85 -1.35
C THR A 74 -5.03 -11.32 -0.05
N PHE A 75 -6.35 -11.34 0.07
CA PHE A 75 -7.10 -10.80 1.21
C PHE A 75 -8.08 -11.85 1.74
N ASP A 76 -8.23 -11.94 3.05
CA ASP A 76 -9.31 -12.72 3.66
C ASP A 76 -10.66 -12.17 3.21
N ALA A 77 -11.56 -13.05 2.75
CA ALA A 77 -12.78 -12.63 2.11
C ALA A 77 -13.80 -12.08 3.11
N ASP A 78 -14.15 -10.79 3.00
CA ASP A 78 -15.39 -10.22 3.52
C ASP A 78 -16.49 -10.18 2.44
N ASP A 79 -17.65 -9.65 2.75
CA ASP A 79 -18.78 -9.61 1.81
C ASP A 79 -18.48 -8.74 0.58
N ALA A 80 -17.76 -7.62 0.77
CA ALA A 80 -17.39 -6.73 -0.34
C ALA A 80 -16.40 -7.41 -1.29
N LEU A 81 -15.41 -8.15 -0.76
CA LEU A 81 -14.46 -8.93 -1.54
C LEU A 81 -15.11 -10.09 -2.27
N ARG A 82 -16.06 -10.81 -1.62
CA ARG A 82 -16.82 -11.87 -2.28
C ARG A 82 -17.66 -11.34 -3.44
N GLU A 83 -18.38 -10.23 -3.22
CA GLU A 83 -19.18 -9.58 -4.26
C GLU A 83 -18.29 -9.12 -5.44
N TYR A 84 -17.15 -8.52 -5.16
CA TYR A 84 -16.19 -8.10 -6.19
C TYR A 84 -15.65 -9.30 -6.98
N ALA A 85 -15.21 -10.36 -6.29
CA ALA A 85 -14.65 -11.55 -6.92
C ALA A 85 -15.69 -12.31 -7.80
N GLN A 86 -16.95 -12.35 -7.39
CA GLN A 86 -18.03 -12.93 -8.20
C GLN A 86 -18.24 -12.21 -9.54
N ARG A 87 -17.98 -10.90 -9.58
CA ARG A 87 -18.13 -10.11 -10.82
C ARG A 87 -16.89 -10.10 -11.69
N ASN A 88 -15.68 -10.14 -11.09
CA ASN A 88 -14.43 -9.81 -11.75
C ASN A 88 -13.39 -10.94 -11.76
N GLY A 89 -13.66 -12.07 -11.12
CA GLY A 89 -12.65 -13.10 -10.96
C GLY A 89 -13.21 -14.49 -10.65
N PRO A 90 -12.32 -15.44 -10.33
CA PRO A 90 -12.70 -16.83 -10.08
C PRO A 90 -13.38 -17.09 -8.74
N GLY A 91 -13.64 -16.04 -7.95
CA GLY A 91 -14.12 -16.17 -6.57
C GLY A 91 -12.99 -16.41 -5.56
N PRO A 92 -13.34 -16.63 -4.28
CA PRO A 92 -12.36 -16.98 -3.25
C PRO A 92 -11.67 -18.31 -3.56
N GLY A 93 -10.37 -18.38 -3.25
CA GLY A 93 -9.59 -19.61 -3.32
C GLY A 93 -10.04 -20.67 -2.30
N ALA A 94 -9.42 -21.86 -2.34
CA ALA A 94 -9.69 -22.94 -1.39
C ALA A 94 -9.34 -22.58 0.07
N ASP A 95 -8.46 -21.59 0.26
CA ASP A 95 -8.07 -21.01 1.54
C ASP A 95 -9.05 -19.92 2.05
N GLY A 96 -10.11 -19.63 1.28
CA GLY A 96 -11.08 -18.56 1.59
C GLY A 96 -10.59 -17.15 1.28
N ARG A 97 -9.42 -16.99 0.64
CA ARG A 97 -8.85 -15.69 0.27
C ARG A 97 -9.25 -15.27 -1.14
N VAL A 98 -9.35 -13.98 -1.35
CA VAL A 98 -9.59 -13.36 -2.66
C VAL A 98 -8.30 -12.71 -3.15
N GLN A 99 -7.89 -13.05 -4.37
CA GLN A 99 -6.78 -12.39 -5.04
C GLN A 99 -7.27 -11.14 -5.77
N LEU A 100 -6.61 -10.02 -5.51
CA LEU A 100 -6.73 -8.79 -6.29
C LEU A 100 -5.44 -8.58 -7.08
N GLY A 101 -5.55 -8.51 -8.40
CA GLY A 101 -4.43 -8.16 -9.28
C GLY A 101 -4.40 -6.67 -9.61
N TYR A 102 -3.26 -6.21 -10.08
CA TYR A 102 -3.05 -4.83 -10.53
C TYR A 102 -3.32 -3.78 -9.46
N ILE A 103 -2.79 -4.03 -8.25
CA ILE A 103 -2.63 -2.97 -7.26
C ILE A 103 -1.26 -2.35 -7.52
N TYR A 104 -1.24 -1.09 -7.95
CA TYR A 104 0.01 -0.38 -8.18
C TYR A 104 0.57 0.10 -6.84
N ALA A 105 1.87 -0.13 -6.62
CA ALA A 105 2.55 0.36 -5.43
C ALA A 105 3.73 1.24 -5.84
N THR A 106 3.73 2.49 -5.40
CA THR A 106 4.84 3.42 -5.57
C THR A 106 5.53 3.64 -4.24
N ILE A 107 6.79 3.28 -4.16
CA ILE A 107 7.63 3.51 -2.98
C ILE A 107 8.50 4.73 -3.25
N ARG A 108 8.40 5.76 -2.38
CA ARG A 108 9.30 6.91 -2.37
C ARG A 108 10.21 6.82 -1.16
N PHE A 109 11.50 6.75 -1.38
CA PHE A 109 12.48 6.64 -0.29
C PHE A 109 12.62 7.93 0.51
N GLU A 110 12.13 9.04 -0.03
CA GLU A 110 11.94 10.32 0.64
C GLU A 110 10.53 10.83 0.33
N SER A 111 9.70 10.93 1.38
CA SER A 111 8.31 11.37 1.25
C SER A 111 8.21 12.87 0.97
N VAL A 112 7.28 13.24 0.10
CA VAL A 112 6.95 14.65 -0.21
C VAL A 112 6.40 15.40 1.02
N LEU A 113 5.75 14.68 1.96
CA LEU A 113 5.16 15.30 3.16
C LEU A 113 6.18 15.57 4.24
N HIS A 114 7.20 14.69 4.40
CA HIS A 114 8.18 14.81 5.46
C HIS A 114 9.49 14.12 5.04
N PRO A 115 10.63 14.85 4.93
CA PRO A 115 11.89 14.32 4.40
C PRO A 115 12.53 13.22 5.26
N GLY A 116 12.15 13.08 6.53
CA GLY A 116 12.63 12.01 7.41
C GLY A 116 11.87 10.67 7.26
N TYR A 117 10.91 10.59 6.32
CA TYR A 117 10.08 9.42 6.08
C TYR A 117 10.06 9.02 4.62
N ALA A 118 9.90 7.73 4.37
CA ALA A 118 9.50 7.17 3.08
C ALA A 118 7.98 7.07 3.00
N SER A 119 7.43 6.97 1.80
CA SER A 119 6.02 6.58 1.57
C SER A 119 5.92 5.33 0.72
N VAL A 120 4.88 4.52 0.99
CA VAL A 120 4.43 3.42 0.15
C VAL A 120 2.97 3.70 -0.19
N GLU A 121 2.72 4.00 -1.44
CA GLU A 121 1.44 4.45 -1.97
C GLU A 121 0.82 3.33 -2.80
N PHE A 122 -0.33 2.79 -2.38
CA PHE A 122 -1.04 1.72 -3.06
C PHE A 122 -2.26 2.27 -3.78
N TRP A 123 -2.39 1.99 -5.08
CA TRP A 123 -3.47 2.51 -5.92
C TRP A 123 -4.26 1.40 -6.58
N ALA A 124 -5.59 1.51 -6.53
CA ALA A 124 -6.49 0.63 -7.26
C ALA A 124 -6.43 0.91 -8.76
N ALA A 125 -6.24 -0.14 -9.58
CA ALA A 125 -6.14 0.01 -11.04
C ALA A 125 -7.46 0.40 -11.72
N THR A 126 -8.61 0.17 -11.07
CA THR A 126 -9.94 0.43 -11.64
C THR A 126 -10.86 1.15 -10.67
N SER A 127 -11.86 1.86 -11.19
CA SER A 127 -12.89 2.50 -10.36
C SER A 127 -13.70 1.50 -9.52
N GLU A 128 -13.87 0.27 -9.99
CA GLU A 128 -14.56 -0.78 -9.23
C GLU A 128 -13.71 -1.27 -8.06
N MET A 129 -12.40 -1.45 -8.28
CA MET A 129 -11.45 -1.75 -7.21
C MET A 129 -11.32 -0.57 -6.23
N SER A 130 -11.39 0.68 -6.69
CA SER A 130 -11.43 1.86 -5.81
C SER A 130 -12.63 1.81 -4.85
N ARG A 131 -13.83 1.47 -5.36
CA ARG A 131 -15.01 1.29 -4.51
C ARG A 131 -14.85 0.11 -3.54
N LEU A 132 -14.19 -0.96 -3.96
CA LEU A 132 -13.86 -2.07 -3.07
C LEU A 132 -12.93 -1.62 -1.94
N PHE A 133 -11.88 -0.86 -2.22
CA PHE A 133 -10.96 -0.31 -1.21
C PHE A 133 -11.70 0.53 -0.15
N ALA A 134 -12.71 1.28 -0.57
CA ALA A 134 -13.53 2.07 0.35
C ALA A 134 -14.48 1.22 1.21
N ARG A 135 -14.98 0.08 0.68
CA ARG A 135 -16.05 -0.72 1.31
C ARG A 135 -15.54 -1.90 2.15
N SER A 136 -14.40 -2.49 1.76
CA SER A 136 -13.88 -3.69 2.40
C SER A 136 -13.13 -3.37 3.70
N ALA A 137 -13.62 -3.90 4.80
CA ALA A 137 -12.94 -3.82 6.09
C ALA A 137 -11.63 -4.63 6.09
N ASN A 138 -11.59 -5.76 5.37
CA ASN A 138 -10.41 -6.62 5.30
C ASN A 138 -9.31 -6.01 4.42
N VAL A 139 -9.64 -5.30 3.35
CA VAL A 139 -8.64 -4.52 2.58
C VAL A 139 -8.03 -3.45 3.48
N ARG A 140 -8.86 -2.68 4.18
CA ARG A 140 -8.38 -1.66 5.14
C ARG A 140 -7.51 -2.26 6.22
N LYS A 141 -7.95 -3.39 6.81
CA LYS A 141 -7.19 -4.08 7.83
C LYS A 141 -5.80 -4.47 7.34
N VAL A 142 -5.66 -5.06 6.16
CA VAL A 142 -4.37 -5.47 5.59
C VAL A 142 -3.41 -4.27 5.48
N PHE A 143 -3.84 -3.14 4.93
CA PHE A 143 -2.96 -1.98 4.81
C PHE A 143 -2.65 -1.31 6.16
N THR A 144 -3.59 -1.37 7.12
CA THR A 144 -3.35 -0.89 8.49
C THR A 144 -2.37 -1.81 9.23
N ASP A 145 -2.53 -3.13 9.11
CA ASP A 145 -1.60 -4.12 9.70
C ASP A 145 -0.20 -3.99 9.07
N LEU A 146 -0.12 -3.84 7.75
CA LEU A 146 1.15 -3.62 7.05
C LEU A 146 1.89 -2.38 7.57
N ALA A 147 1.15 -1.29 7.86
CA ALA A 147 1.73 -0.11 8.48
C ALA A 147 2.18 -0.40 9.92
N ALA A 148 1.36 -1.06 10.72
CA ALA A 148 1.66 -1.40 12.10
C ALA A 148 2.90 -2.30 12.21
N ASP A 149 2.92 -3.39 11.45
CA ASP A 149 3.95 -4.43 11.51
C ASP A 149 5.29 -3.93 10.95
N SER A 150 5.27 -3.07 9.92
CA SER A 150 6.48 -2.46 9.37
C SER A 150 7.01 -1.26 10.18
N GLY A 151 6.36 -0.87 11.27
CA GLY A 151 6.71 0.31 12.06
C GLY A 151 6.38 1.62 11.35
N GLY A 152 5.27 1.64 10.61
CA GLY A 152 4.70 2.82 9.99
C GLY A 152 4.20 3.82 11.02
N VAL A 153 4.39 5.09 10.74
CA VAL A 153 3.91 6.20 11.57
C VAL A 153 2.48 6.60 11.22
N CYS A 154 2.09 6.41 9.96
CA CYS A 154 0.76 6.76 9.47
C CYS A 154 0.33 5.81 8.35
N CYS A 155 -0.96 5.46 8.32
CA CYS A 155 -1.64 4.86 7.18
C CYS A 155 -2.88 5.70 6.87
N LEU A 156 -2.98 6.15 5.63
CA LEU A 156 -4.00 7.08 5.16
C LEU A 156 -4.79 6.43 4.02
N PHE A 157 -6.12 6.47 4.06
CA PHE A 157 -6.96 6.14 2.91
C PHE A 157 -7.20 7.40 2.09
N ASP A 158 -6.73 7.38 0.84
CA ASP A 158 -6.80 8.49 -0.12
C ASP A 158 -7.85 8.20 -1.19
N THR A 159 -8.76 9.13 -1.43
CA THR A 159 -9.76 9.06 -2.49
C THR A 159 -9.38 9.84 -3.75
N GLY A 160 -8.31 10.61 -3.72
CA GLY A 160 -7.74 11.30 -4.88
C GLY A 160 -8.61 12.40 -5.49
N ASP A 161 -9.83 12.61 -5.00
CA ASP A 161 -10.84 13.53 -5.54
C ASP A 161 -11.14 14.74 -4.65
N GLY A 162 -10.31 14.95 -3.63
CA GLY A 162 -10.47 16.01 -2.64
C GLY A 162 -11.54 15.75 -1.58
N ALA A 163 -12.11 14.54 -1.52
CA ALA A 163 -12.94 14.10 -0.40
C ALA A 163 -12.09 13.96 0.89
N PRO A 164 -12.70 13.98 2.07
CA PRO A 164 -11.98 13.75 3.32
C PRO A 164 -11.27 12.40 3.30
N GLU A 165 -9.98 12.42 3.56
CA GLU A 165 -9.14 11.23 3.70
C GLU A 165 -9.29 10.65 5.11
N GLN A 166 -9.29 9.32 5.21
CA GLN A 166 -9.38 8.67 6.51
C GLN A 166 -7.99 8.24 6.97
N VAL A 167 -7.58 8.71 8.16
CA VAL A 167 -6.39 8.21 8.85
C VAL A 167 -6.75 6.88 9.52
N CYS A 168 -6.12 5.78 9.08
CA CYS A 168 -6.38 4.43 9.58
C CYS A 168 -5.43 4.05 10.72
N TRP A 169 -4.21 4.58 10.70
CA TRP A 169 -3.14 4.33 11.68
C TRP A 169 -2.35 5.61 11.91
N LEU A 170 -2.02 5.93 13.16
CA LEU A 170 -1.23 7.10 13.49
C LEU A 170 -0.43 6.89 14.77
N ASN A 171 0.90 7.10 14.70
CA ASN A 171 1.81 7.09 15.85
C ASN A 171 1.70 5.86 16.75
N GLY A 172 1.45 4.69 16.17
CA GLY A 172 1.38 3.42 16.89
C GLY A 172 -0.03 2.95 17.26
N GLU A 173 -1.08 3.69 16.87
CA GLU A 173 -2.46 3.37 17.22
C GLU A 173 -3.42 3.46 16.01
N PRO A 174 -4.43 2.57 15.94
CA PRO A 174 -5.49 2.70 14.94
C PRO A 174 -6.34 3.94 15.22
N THR A 175 -6.81 4.58 14.16
CA THR A 175 -7.66 5.78 14.24
C THR A 175 -8.71 5.78 13.14
N GLN A 176 -9.70 6.66 13.23
CA GLN A 176 -10.73 6.88 12.21
C GLN A 176 -10.95 8.39 11.97
N GLU A 177 -9.93 9.18 12.19
CA GLU A 177 -10.01 10.61 11.94
C GLU A 177 -9.99 10.90 10.44
N THR A 178 -10.41 12.09 10.06
CA THR A 178 -10.39 12.55 8.66
C THR A 178 -9.43 13.70 8.45
N VAL A 179 -8.94 13.84 7.22
CA VAL A 179 -8.14 14.98 6.76
C VAL A 179 -8.82 15.54 5.49
N PRO A 180 -9.18 16.83 5.41
CA PRO A 180 -9.10 17.82 6.48
C PRO A 180 -10.11 17.58 7.60
N GLY A 181 -9.71 17.86 8.83
CA GLY A 181 -10.54 17.71 10.01
C GLY A 181 -10.12 18.65 11.14
N PRO A 182 -10.85 18.67 12.26
CA PRO A 182 -10.54 19.57 13.37
C PRO A 182 -9.12 19.44 13.91
N ARG A 183 -8.57 18.22 13.92
CA ARG A 183 -7.22 17.93 14.39
C ARG A 183 -6.17 18.09 13.30
N PHE A 184 -6.51 17.73 12.07
CA PHE A 184 -5.60 17.77 10.92
C PHE A 184 -6.23 18.60 9.79
N PRO A 185 -6.03 19.94 9.76
CA PRO A 185 -6.60 20.80 8.71
C PRO A 185 -6.02 20.52 7.32
N ASP A 186 -4.84 19.91 7.25
CA ASP A 186 -4.21 19.44 6.01
C ASP A 186 -3.21 18.31 6.30
N ARG A 187 -2.65 17.71 5.24
CA ARG A 187 -1.64 16.63 5.36
C ARG A 187 -0.33 17.09 6.02
N ARG A 188 0.03 18.38 5.94
CA ARG A 188 1.23 18.90 6.59
C ARG A 188 1.04 18.99 8.11
N ALA A 189 -0.16 19.39 8.54
CA ALA A 189 -0.51 19.37 9.95
C ALA A 189 -0.51 17.95 10.53
N LEU A 190 -0.98 16.97 9.75
CA LEU A 190 -0.87 15.55 10.10
C LEU A 190 0.60 15.10 10.21
N ALA A 191 1.42 15.39 9.21
CA ALA A 191 2.84 15.01 9.21
C ALA A 191 3.65 15.71 10.33
N ALA A 192 3.25 16.90 10.76
CA ALA A 192 3.87 17.59 11.88
C ALA A 192 3.68 16.88 13.23
N THR A 193 2.75 15.94 13.35
CA THR A 193 2.54 15.12 14.54
C THR A 193 3.45 13.89 14.60
N TRP A 194 4.18 13.58 13.53
CA TRP A 194 5.03 12.41 13.47
C TRP A 194 6.29 12.59 14.31
N PRO A 195 6.80 11.53 14.95
CA PRO A 195 7.99 11.63 15.78
C PRO A 195 9.20 12.18 15.02
N ALA A 196 9.94 13.09 15.63
CA ALA A 196 11.20 13.61 15.06
C ALA A 196 12.17 12.46 14.76
N SER A 197 13.06 12.69 13.79
CA SER A 197 14.06 11.71 13.31
C SER A 197 15.14 11.47 14.37
#